data_4cf08bf17f58198be1b32dc348a59e5e
#
_entry.id   4cf08bf17f58198be1b32dc348a59e5e
#
_cell.length_a   1.000
_cell.length_b   1.000
_cell.length_c   1.000
_cell.angle_alpha   90.00
_cell.angle_beta   90.00
_cell.angle_gamma   90.00
#
_symmetry.space_group_name_H-M   'P 1'
#
loop_
_entity.id
_entity.type
_entity.pdbx_description
1 polymer ?
#
loop_
_entity_poly.entity_id
_entity_poly.type
_entity_poly.pdbx_seq_one_letter_code
_entity_poly.pdbx_strand_id
1 'polypeptide(L)'
;MRRKFLAFALSLVILCALVFELYPRSSQEIDLSTGAGISKMLRYENAQVYMLGEVHRKVEYQQFRNALFKYLVEKKGVRVLLMEHGYASGFLENETVQNRLSFADEYGYDQFVVSKEDYELFRWMSEFNRNRPDEDKISIVGIDITDSIGAVYDFCRYLLRDCDFSAADTKTQMLLISTQKCQFQQRFENSLLPQLIELYQTNPEQIELALGDQAIHLERVLQGWRQGQECYKLNDYQPDLQLDGSAVAYREDALYANLRRVYEENPTAKYFGSFGAARVQMENYVQKEGSSRINNSFVSRMAGENSFLDGKLTVIDGAITHEIGELGEADANRVILYNTALAKNPGSESGKFYAEAPDTPDEKIAQYALLFEHPSQVTASEEQPGRYWKNYKEK
;
A
#
# COMPACT_ATOMS: atom_id res chain seq x y z
N MET A 1 -11.36 15.70 58.78
CA MET A 1 -12.33 15.50 57.69
C MET A 1 -11.89 16.15 56.38
N ARG A 2 -11.56 17.43 56.32
CA ARG A 2 -11.18 18.14 55.05
C ARG A 2 -10.06 17.51 54.24
N ARG A 3 -8.95 17.01 54.85
CA ARG A 3 -7.85 16.37 54.14
C ARG A 3 -8.24 15.06 53.49
N LYS A 4 -9.11 14.23 54.13
CA LYS A 4 -9.58 12.97 53.54
C LYS A 4 -10.54 13.21 52.37
N PHE A 5 -11.36 14.26 52.46
CA PHE A 5 -12.25 14.64 51.38
C PHE A 5 -11.46 15.20 50.16
N LEU A 6 -10.41 15.97 50.39
CA LEU A 6 -9.55 16.50 49.33
C LEU A 6 -8.80 15.37 48.60
N ALA A 7 -8.28 14.38 49.37
CA ALA A 7 -7.62 13.23 48.80
C ALA A 7 -8.57 12.36 47.95
N PHE A 8 -9.81 12.16 48.45
CA PHE A 8 -10.83 11.41 47.69
C PHE A 8 -11.24 12.17 46.41
N ALA A 9 -11.46 13.47 46.48
CA ALA A 9 -11.78 14.28 45.31
C ALA A 9 -10.66 14.28 44.29
N LEU A 10 -9.39 14.40 44.73
CA LEU A 10 -8.22 14.30 43.83
C LEU A 10 -8.11 12.91 43.16
N SER A 11 -8.32 11.83 43.94
CA SER A 11 -8.32 10.49 43.42
C SER A 11 -9.44 10.26 42.39
N LEU A 12 -10.62 10.83 42.64
CA LEU A 12 -11.75 10.77 41.70
C LEU A 12 -11.44 11.54 40.41
N VAL A 13 -10.85 12.73 40.51
CA VAL A 13 -10.44 13.53 39.33
C VAL A 13 -9.38 12.78 38.53
N ILE A 14 -8.37 12.16 39.19
CA ILE A 14 -7.34 11.37 38.53
C ILE A 14 -7.98 10.12 37.87
N LEU A 15 -8.89 9.46 38.56
CA LEU A 15 -9.61 8.29 38.01
C LEU A 15 -10.47 8.69 36.81
N CYS A 16 -11.21 9.80 36.89
CA CYS A 16 -11.97 10.33 35.76
C CYS A 16 -11.08 10.73 34.59
N ALA A 17 -9.93 11.36 34.84
CA ALA A 17 -8.96 11.69 33.81
C ALA A 17 -8.37 10.43 33.15
N LEU A 18 -8.02 9.41 33.93
CA LEU A 18 -7.55 8.12 33.43
C LEU A 18 -8.64 7.38 32.63
N VAL A 19 -9.88 7.38 33.12
CA VAL A 19 -11.02 6.80 32.39
C VAL A 19 -11.24 7.54 31.08
N PHE A 20 -11.18 8.87 31.10
CA PHE A 20 -11.35 9.70 29.91
C PHE A 20 -10.22 9.50 28.87
N GLU A 21 -8.99 9.24 29.33
CA GLU A 21 -7.86 8.86 28.45
C GLU A 21 -7.96 7.42 27.94
N LEU A 22 -8.61 6.53 28.68
CA LEU A 22 -8.77 5.12 28.32
C LEU A 22 -9.98 4.87 27.41
N TYR A 23 -10.93 5.83 27.32
CA TYR A 23 -12.11 5.64 26.48
C TYR A 23 -11.78 5.82 25.00
N PRO A 24 -12.23 4.94 24.11
CA PRO A 24 -12.07 5.12 22.67
C PRO A 24 -12.71 6.45 22.23
N ARG A 25 -12.00 7.21 21.42
CA ARG A 25 -12.50 8.48 20.90
C ARG A 25 -13.32 8.25 19.64
N SER A 26 -14.38 9.04 19.47
CA SER A 26 -15.18 9.03 18.24
C SER A 26 -14.45 9.70 17.08
N SER A 27 -13.61 10.70 17.38
CA SER A 27 -12.82 11.43 16.37
C SER A 27 -11.55 12.03 16.97
N GLN A 28 -10.58 12.31 16.11
CA GLN A 28 -9.33 12.98 16.47
C GLN A 28 -8.74 13.72 15.28
N GLU A 29 -8.40 14.97 15.49
CA GLU A 29 -7.58 15.73 14.54
C GLU A 29 -6.15 15.17 14.50
N ILE A 30 -5.60 15.04 13.30
CA ILE A 30 -4.28 14.49 13.03
C ILE A 30 -3.35 15.58 12.51
N ASP A 31 -2.24 15.76 13.17
CA ASP A 31 -1.11 16.53 12.64
C ASP A 31 -0.34 15.67 11.64
N LEU A 32 -0.41 16.01 10.36
CA LEU A 32 0.23 15.25 9.28
C LEU A 32 1.75 15.25 9.36
N SER A 33 2.34 16.30 9.94
CA SER A 33 3.80 16.44 10.04
C SER A 33 4.41 15.51 11.08
N THR A 34 3.69 15.27 12.18
CA THR A 34 4.18 14.48 13.32
C THR A 34 3.43 13.17 13.52
N GLY A 35 2.26 12.99 12.90
CA GLY A 35 1.33 11.90 13.17
C GLY A 35 0.64 11.98 14.53
N ALA A 36 0.76 13.13 15.22
CA ALA A 36 0.09 13.31 16.51
C ALA A 36 -1.43 13.16 16.34
N GLY A 37 -2.05 12.44 17.27
CA GLY A 37 -3.47 12.07 17.19
C GLY A 37 -3.71 10.63 16.78
N ILE A 38 -2.92 10.02 15.87
CA ILE A 38 -3.09 8.64 15.41
C ILE A 38 -3.12 7.66 16.60
N SER A 39 -2.20 7.83 17.53
CA SER A 39 -2.11 6.94 18.71
C SER A 39 -3.36 6.97 19.59
N LYS A 40 -4.08 8.08 19.63
CA LYS A 40 -5.31 8.20 20.42
C LYS A 40 -6.47 7.42 19.81
N MET A 41 -6.47 7.28 18.49
CA MET A 41 -7.49 6.55 17.74
C MET A 41 -7.16 5.06 17.69
N LEU A 42 -5.93 4.71 17.32
CA LEU A 42 -5.53 3.33 17.03
C LEU A 42 -4.86 2.61 18.22
N ARG A 43 -4.88 3.21 19.42
CA ARG A 43 -4.22 2.64 20.61
C ARG A 43 -4.60 1.18 20.85
N TYR A 44 -5.88 0.84 20.75
CA TYR A 44 -6.41 -0.48 21.08
C TYR A 44 -6.52 -1.40 19.87
N GLU A 45 -6.27 -0.90 18.68
CA GLU A 45 -6.24 -1.73 17.47
C GLU A 45 -5.06 -2.69 17.52
N ASN A 46 -5.31 -3.95 17.18
CA ASN A 46 -4.30 -5.01 17.11
C ASN A 46 -4.56 -5.93 15.92
N ALA A 47 -4.77 -5.37 14.77
CA ALA A 47 -4.91 -6.12 13.54
C ALA A 47 -3.58 -6.72 13.09
N GLN A 48 -3.66 -7.71 12.23
CA GLN A 48 -2.51 -8.26 11.52
C GLN A 48 -2.31 -7.56 10.17
N VAL A 49 -3.40 -7.11 9.56
CA VAL A 49 -3.39 -6.33 8.32
C VAL A 49 -4.12 -5.00 8.55
N TYR A 50 -3.48 -3.91 8.19
CA TYR A 50 -4.04 -2.57 8.18
C TYR A 50 -4.13 -2.11 6.73
N MET A 51 -5.32 -1.66 6.30
CA MET A 51 -5.56 -1.18 4.94
C MET A 51 -6.05 0.25 4.96
N LEU A 52 -5.39 1.11 4.18
CA LEU A 52 -5.78 2.50 3.97
C LEU A 52 -6.30 2.68 2.55
N GLY A 53 -7.54 3.16 2.42
CA GLY A 53 -8.07 3.67 1.17
C GLY A 53 -7.53 5.08 0.91
N GLU A 54 -6.95 5.34 -0.26
CA GLU A 54 -6.40 6.64 -0.60
C GLU A 54 -6.98 7.20 -1.89
N VAL A 55 -6.97 8.52 -1.99
CA VAL A 55 -7.10 9.23 -3.26
C VAL A 55 -5.70 9.47 -3.80
N HIS A 56 -5.38 8.80 -4.92
CA HIS A 56 -4.04 8.85 -5.49
C HIS A 56 -3.58 10.28 -5.81
N ARG A 57 -2.27 10.49 -5.74
CA ARG A 57 -1.62 11.76 -6.12
C ARG A 57 -2.03 12.96 -5.30
N LYS A 58 -2.37 12.76 -4.04
CA LYS A 58 -2.67 13.84 -3.09
C LYS A 58 -1.65 13.84 -1.96
N VAL A 59 -0.98 14.97 -1.78
CA VAL A 59 0.13 15.15 -0.82
C VAL A 59 -0.32 14.80 0.60
N GLU A 60 -1.48 15.30 1.02
CA GLU A 60 -1.99 15.13 2.37
C GLU A 60 -2.33 13.67 2.67
N TYR A 61 -2.84 12.91 1.68
CA TYR A 61 -3.05 11.47 1.82
C TYR A 61 -1.73 10.73 1.97
N GLN A 62 -0.73 11.08 1.16
CA GLN A 62 0.59 10.46 1.23
C GLN A 62 1.28 10.80 2.55
N GLN A 63 1.14 12.02 3.05
CA GLN A 63 1.65 12.42 4.36
C GLN A 63 0.96 11.66 5.50
N PHE A 64 -0.37 11.52 5.45
CA PHE A 64 -1.11 10.71 6.43
C PHE A 64 -0.68 9.23 6.36
N ARG A 65 -0.60 8.65 5.16
CA ARG A 65 -0.09 7.28 4.95
C ARG A 65 1.28 7.08 5.60
N ASN A 66 2.20 8.02 5.36
CA ASN A 66 3.56 7.96 5.90
C ASN A 66 3.57 8.04 7.42
N ALA A 67 2.79 8.97 8.00
CA ALA A 67 2.66 9.12 9.45
C ALA A 67 2.02 7.87 10.09
N LEU A 68 0.96 7.35 9.48
CA LEU A 68 0.29 6.13 9.91
C LEU A 68 1.23 4.92 9.87
N PHE A 69 1.93 4.73 8.76
CA PHE A 69 2.86 3.60 8.61
C PHE A 69 3.98 3.65 9.66
N LYS A 70 4.60 4.81 9.88
CA LYS A 70 5.61 4.99 10.93
C LYS A 70 5.06 4.63 12.30
N TYR A 71 3.86 5.10 12.64
CA TYR A 71 3.18 4.72 13.89
C TYR A 71 2.96 3.20 13.99
N LEU A 72 2.47 2.57 12.92
CA LEU A 72 2.22 1.14 12.90
C LEU A 72 3.51 0.31 13.05
N VAL A 73 4.58 0.73 12.42
CA VAL A 73 5.91 0.12 12.58
C VAL A 73 6.40 0.21 14.01
N GLU A 74 6.35 1.40 14.60
CA GLU A 74 6.92 1.68 15.92
C GLU A 74 6.08 1.12 17.08
N LYS A 75 4.76 1.14 16.94
CA LYS A 75 3.82 0.86 18.04
C LYS A 75 3.03 -0.44 17.87
N LYS A 76 2.89 -0.93 16.65
CA LYS A 76 2.10 -2.13 16.34
C LYS A 76 2.94 -3.29 15.81
N GLY A 77 4.20 -3.05 15.49
CA GLY A 77 5.12 -4.07 14.99
C GLY A 77 4.88 -4.45 13.53
N VAL A 78 4.28 -3.57 12.74
CA VAL A 78 4.18 -3.76 11.28
C VAL A 78 5.58 -3.81 10.68
N ARG A 79 5.82 -4.76 9.77
CA ARG A 79 7.12 -4.96 9.10
C ARG A 79 6.99 -5.09 7.58
N VAL A 80 5.80 -5.21 7.03
CA VAL A 80 5.59 -5.36 5.60
C VAL A 80 4.71 -4.24 5.08
N LEU A 81 5.22 -3.47 4.13
CA LEU A 81 4.47 -2.49 3.34
C LEU A 81 4.00 -3.15 2.04
N LEU A 82 2.68 -3.23 1.86
CA LEU A 82 2.06 -3.72 0.64
C LEU A 82 1.81 -2.54 -0.29
N MET A 83 2.20 -2.68 -1.56
CA MET A 83 2.08 -1.62 -2.56
C MET A 83 1.13 -2.01 -3.69
N GLU A 84 0.38 -1.02 -4.20
CA GLU A 84 -0.52 -1.15 -5.36
C GLU A 84 0.26 -1.06 -6.67
N HIS A 85 1.22 -1.93 -6.84
CA HIS A 85 1.95 -2.14 -8.08
C HIS A 85 2.51 -3.56 -8.14
N GLY A 86 3.03 -3.94 -9.33
CA GLY A 86 3.50 -5.30 -9.58
C GLY A 86 4.71 -5.70 -8.75
N TYR A 87 4.91 -7.01 -8.63
CA TYR A 87 5.99 -7.59 -7.84
C TYR A 87 7.38 -7.10 -8.26
N ALA A 88 7.62 -6.88 -9.56
CA ALA A 88 8.92 -6.40 -10.06
C ALA A 88 9.30 -5.04 -9.45
N SER A 89 8.37 -4.08 -9.43
CA SER A 89 8.56 -2.77 -8.81
C SER A 89 8.80 -2.91 -7.31
N GLY A 90 7.92 -3.61 -6.60
CA GLY A 90 8.04 -3.81 -5.16
C GLY A 90 9.35 -4.51 -4.76
N PHE A 91 9.85 -5.43 -5.59
CA PHE A 91 11.15 -6.08 -5.37
C PHE A 91 12.32 -5.08 -5.43
N LEU A 92 12.38 -4.23 -6.47
CA LEU A 92 13.45 -3.24 -6.61
C LEU A 92 13.40 -2.18 -5.51
N GLU A 93 12.21 -1.74 -5.13
CA GLU A 93 12.01 -0.85 -3.99
C GLU A 93 12.44 -1.51 -2.68
N ASN A 94 12.11 -2.80 -2.50
CA ASN A 94 12.58 -3.56 -1.34
C ASN A 94 14.10 -3.64 -1.29
N GLU A 95 14.76 -3.95 -2.40
CA GLU A 95 16.23 -3.97 -2.46
C GLU A 95 16.86 -2.64 -2.05
N THR A 96 16.19 -1.54 -2.40
CA THR A 96 16.63 -0.19 -2.01
C THR A 96 16.45 0.07 -0.51
N VAL A 97 15.27 -0.23 0.06
CA VAL A 97 15.06 -0.02 1.50
C VAL A 97 15.85 -1.01 2.36
N GLN A 98 16.27 -2.15 1.78
CA GLN A 98 17.23 -3.08 2.40
C GLN A 98 18.69 -2.63 2.29
N ASN A 99 18.98 -1.50 1.64
CA ASN A 99 20.33 -0.98 1.38
C ASN A 99 21.20 -1.90 0.50
N ARG A 100 20.59 -2.75 -0.34
CA ARG A 100 21.27 -3.60 -1.34
C ARG A 100 21.32 -2.95 -2.71
N LEU A 101 20.43 -2.01 -2.97
CA LEU A 101 20.39 -1.17 -4.16
C LEU A 101 20.47 0.29 -3.73
N SER A 102 21.29 1.09 -4.41
CA SER A 102 21.39 2.52 -4.15
C SER A 102 20.17 3.24 -4.72
N PHE A 103 19.71 4.28 -4.04
CA PHE A 103 18.71 5.19 -4.58
C PHE A 103 19.13 5.87 -5.88
N ALA A 104 20.42 5.94 -6.18
CA ALA A 104 20.98 6.54 -7.38
C ALA A 104 21.42 5.51 -8.45
N ASP A 105 21.06 4.22 -8.26
CA ASP A 105 21.45 3.14 -9.14
C ASP A 105 20.71 3.20 -10.48
N GLU A 106 21.29 2.60 -11.53
CA GLU A 106 20.73 2.55 -12.88
C GLU A 106 19.49 1.64 -13.00
N TYR A 107 19.22 0.81 -11.99
CA TYR A 107 18.16 -0.20 -12.00
C TYR A 107 16.82 0.33 -11.51
N GLY A 108 16.31 1.41 -12.07
CA GLY A 108 14.88 1.46 -11.98
C GLY A 108 14.21 2.62 -11.29
N TYR A 109 14.92 3.58 -10.80
CA TYR A 109 14.22 4.73 -10.23
C TYR A 109 13.78 5.78 -11.25
N ASP A 110 14.39 5.82 -12.43
CA ASP A 110 13.97 6.71 -13.51
C ASP A 110 12.62 6.29 -14.14
N GLN A 111 12.12 5.09 -13.83
CA GLN A 111 10.87 4.56 -14.39
C GLN A 111 9.69 4.60 -13.41
N PHE A 112 9.97 4.75 -12.11
CA PHE A 112 8.91 4.89 -11.12
C PHE A 112 8.63 6.38 -10.91
N VAL A 113 7.37 6.75 -11.14
CA VAL A 113 6.85 8.04 -10.73
C VAL A 113 6.75 8.03 -9.21
N VAL A 114 7.83 8.41 -8.56
CA VAL A 114 7.89 8.47 -7.09
C VAL A 114 7.63 9.90 -6.67
N SER A 115 6.62 10.12 -5.85
CA SER A 115 6.37 11.42 -5.24
C SER A 115 7.47 11.75 -4.22
N LYS A 116 7.56 13.01 -3.82
CA LYS A 116 8.43 13.43 -2.73
C LYS A 116 8.13 12.65 -1.44
N GLU A 117 6.85 12.44 -1.15
CA GLU A 117 6.38 11.75 0.03
C GLU A 117 6.75 10.26 0.01
N ASP A 118 6.70 9.59 -1.15
CA ASP A 118 7.17 8.21 -1.32
C ASP A 118 8.68 8.13 -1.10
N TYR A 119 9.43 9.06 -1.69
CA TYR A 119 10.87 9.12 -1.49
C TYR A 119 11.24 9.27 -0.03
N GLU A 120 10.61 10.20 0.69
CA GLU A 120 10.84 10.43 2.12
C GLU A 120 10.50 9.19 2.95
N LEU A 121 9.44 8.45 2.57
CA LEU A 121 9.08 7.20 3.23
C LEU A 121 10.14 6.12 3.02
N PHE A 122 10.54 5.88 1.78
CA PHE A 122 11.53 4.84 1.47
C PHE A 122 12.90 5.16 2.07
N ARG A 123 13.29 6.42 2.07
CA ARG A 123 14.50 6.87 2.76
C ARG A 123 14.42 6.59 4.26
N TRP A 124 13.31 6.92 4.91
CA TRP A 124 13.10 6.60 6.33
C TRP A 124 13.15 5.08 6.57
N MET A 125 12.55 4.25 5.71
CA MET A 125 12.62 2.79 5.81
C MET A 125 14.06 2.28 5.67
N SER A 126 14.83 2.80 4.73
CA SER A 126 16.25 2.47 4.53
C SER A 126 17.08 2.83 5.78
N GLU A 127 16.87 4.02 6.36
CA GLU A 127 17.51 4.44 7.61
C GLU A 127 17.09 3.55 8.79
N PHE A 128 15.80 3.19 8.89
CA PHE A 128 15.28 2.27 9.90
C PHE A 128 15.95 0.89 9.79
N ASN A 129 16.13 0.36 8.59
CA ASN A 129 16.69 -0.98 8.34
C ASN A 129 18.21 -1.06 8.54
N ARG A 130 18.90 0.04 8.46
CA ARG A 130 20.37 0.12 8.37
C ARG A 130 20.99 -0.59 9.56
N ASN A 131 21.17 -1.17 10.27
CA ASN A 131 21.81 -1.85 11.40
C ASN A 131 20.84 -2.74 12.17
N ARG A 132 19.72 -3.15 11.54
CA ARG A 132 18.79 -4.09 12.15
C ARG A 132 19.04 -5.50 11.64
N PRO A 133 18.82 -6.52 12.46
CA PRO A 133 18.79 -7.90 12.00
C PRO A 133 17.61 -8.09 11.02
N ASP A 134 17.71 -9.07 10.11
CA ASP A 134 16.78 -9.23 9.00
C ASP A 134 15.33 -9.43 9.45
N GLU A 135 15.11 -10.13 10.56
CA GLU A 135 13.80 -10.36 11.16
C GLU A 135 13.09 -9.10 11.66
N ASP A 136 13.85 -8.04 11.95
CA ASP A 136 13.34 -6.76 12.45
C ASP A 136 13.21 -5.69 11.36
N LYS A 137 13.70 -5.96 10.16
CA LYS A 137 13.64 -5.03 9.03
C LYS A 137 12.24 -4.86 8.48
N ILE A 138 11.99 -3.68 7.94
CA ILE A 138 10.78 -3.41 7.15
C ILE A 138 11.05 -3.86 5.72
N SER A 139 10.06 -4.52 5.10
CA SER A 139 10.10 -4.91 3.69
C SER A 139 8.97 -4.26 2.88
N ILE A 140 9.15 -4.22 1.56
CA ILE A 140 8.14 -3.79 0.59
C ILE A 140 7.77 -5.00 -0.27
N VAL A 141 6.47 -5.15 -0.55
CA VAL A 141 5.97 -6.17 -1.48
C VAL A 141 4.91 -5.56 -2.38
N GLY A 142 5.16 -5.57 -3.69
CA GLY A 142 4.14 -5.28 -4.69
C GLY A 142 3.21 -6.49 -4.86
N ILE A 143 1.91 -6.27 -4.74
CA ILE A 143 0.92 -7.36 -4.82
C ILE A 143 -0.05 -7.23 -6.00
N ASP A 144 0.02 -6.15 -6.76
CA ASP A 144 -0.83 -5.95 -7.93
C ASP A 144 -0.32 -6.72 -9.16
N ILE A 145 -1.13 -6.72 -10.20
CA ILE A 145 -0.70 -7.17 -11.53
C ILE A 145 0.46 -6.29 -12.01
N THR A 146 1.30 -6.84 -12.89
CA THR A 146 2.43 -6.09 -13.46
C THR A 146 2.02 -5.52 -14.81
N ASP A 147 2.05 -4.21 -14.95
CA ASP A 147 1.75 -3.45 -16.18
C ASP A 147 2.96 -2.71 -16.75
N SER A 148 4.03 -2.56 -15.97
CA SER A 148 5.25 -1.86 -16.38
C SER A 148 6.29 -2.81 -16.95
N ILE A 149 6.48 -2.79 -18.27
CA ILE A 149 7.56 -3.54 -18.94
C ILE A 149 8.94 -3.05 -18.50
N GLY A 150 9.07 -1.76 -18.19
CA GLY A 150 10.32 -1.21 -17.67
C GLY A 150 10.72 -1.83 -16.35
N ALA A 151 9.78 -1.97 -15.41
CA ALA A 151 10.02 -2.62 -14.13
C ALA A 151 10.44 -4.09 -14.29
N VAL A 152 9.78 -4.84 -15.19
CA VAL A 152 10.15 -6.24 -15.49
C VAL A 152 11.55 -6.33 -16.10
N TYR A 153 11.87 -5.42 -17.02
CA TYR A 153 13.18 -5.34 -17.64
C TYR A 153 14.30 -5.08 -16.62
N ASP A 154 14.14 -4.05 -15.79
CA ASP A 154 15.13 -3.68 -14.78
C ASP A 154 15.25 -4.74 -13.69
N PHE A 155 14.13 -5.32 -13.27
CA PHE A 155 14.13 -6.45 -12.35
C PHE A 155 14.93 -7.65 -12.90
N CYS A 156 14.69 -8.07 -14.16
CA CYS A 156 15.40 -9.19 -14.74
C CYS A 156 16.90 -8.93 -14.82
N ARG A 157 17.32 -7.74 -15.24
CA ARG A 157 18.74 -7.35 -15.28
C ARG A 157 19.36 -7.37 -13.89
N TYR A 158 18.66 -6.82 -12.91
CA TYR A 158 19.12 -6.76 -11.53
C TYR A 158 19.26 -8.18 -10.93
N LEU A 159 18.21 -9.00 -11.04
CA LEU A 159 18.18 -10.35 -10.49
C LEU A 159 19.30 -11.22 -11.07
N LEU A 160 19.53 -11.12 -12.37
CA LEU A 160 20.46 -12.00 -13.10
C LEU A 160 21.91 -11.50 -13.05
N ARG A 161 22.21 -10.31 -12.53
CA ARG A 161 23.52 -9.64 -12.68
C ARG A 161 24.72 -10.45 -12.20
N ASP A 162 24.56 -11.17 -11.09
CA ASP A 162 25.64 -11.90 -10.42
C ASP A 162 25.42 -13.43 -10.43
N CYS A 163 24.47 -13.94 -11.23
CA CYS A 163 24.13 -15.35 -11.27
C CYS A 163 25.08 -16.17 -12.16
N ASP A 164 25.42 -17.38 -11.69
CA ASP A 164 26.08 -18.41 -12.48
C ASP A 164 25.04 -19.41 -13.00
N PHE A 165 24.86 -19.45 -14.31
CA PHE A 165 23.85 -20.29 -14.96
C PHE A 165 24.39 -21.67 -15.38
N SER A 166 25.59 -22.05 -14.94
CA SER A 166 26.28 -23.27 -15.41
C SER A 166 25.54 -24.58 -15.10
N ALA A 167 24.65 -24.57 -14.10
CA ALA A 167 23.84 -25.73 -13.72
C ALA A 167 22.65 -26.01 -14.67
N ALA A 168 22.19 -25.03 -15.44
CA ALA A 168 21.10 -25.19 -16.39
C ALA A 168 21.60 -25.73 -17.76
N ASP A 169 20.65 -26.12 -18.61
CA ASP A 169 20.99 -26.53 -20.00
C ASP A 169 21.51 -25.34 -20.84
N THR A 170 22.19 -25.65 -21.95
CA THR A 170 22.81 -24.63 -22.81
C THR A 170 21.81 -23.62 -23.37
N LYS A 171 20.58 -24.04 -23.71
CA LYS A 171 19.54 -23.14 -24.24
C LYS A 171 19.11 -22.13 -23.18
N THR A 172 18.87 -22.63 -21.99
CA THR A 172 18.51 -21.78 -20.80
C THR A 172 19.64 -20.82 -20.43
N GLN A 173 20.88 -21.31 -20.36
CA GLN A 173 22.07 -20.48 -20.15
C GLN A 173 22.13 -19.32 -21.14
N MET A 174 22.01 -19.61 -22.45
CA MET A 174 22.07 -18.58 -23.50
C MET A 174 20.95 -17.56 -23.36
N LEU A 175 19.74 -17.96 -23.01
CA LEU A 175 18.61 -17.05 -22.79
C LEU A 175 18.86 -16.14 -21.59
N LEU A 176 19.25 -16.71 -20.45
CA LEU A 176 19.49 -15.93 -19.22
C LEU A 176 20.66 -14.95 -19.38
N ILE A 177 21.77 -15.38 -20.02
CA ILE A 177 22.90 -14.50 -20.35
C ILE A 177 22.46 -13.39 -21.32
N SER A 178 21.63 -13.71 -22.32
CA SER A 178 21.11 -12.69 -23.25
C SER A 178 20.21 -11.67 -22.55
N THR A 179 19.42 -12.11 -21.58
CA THR A 179 18.58 -11.27 -20.73
C THR A 179 19.42 -10.38 -19.82
N GLN A 180 20.36 -10.95 -19.11
CA GLN A 180 21.31 -10.25 -18.22
C GLN A 180 22.04 -9.10 -18.94
N LYS A 181 22.52 -9.37 -20.19
CA LYS A 181 23.29 -8.44 -21.03
C LYS A 181 22.43 -7.55 -21.92
N CYS A 182 21.09 -7.64 -21.84
CA CYS A 182 20.22 -6.88 -22.70
C CYS A 182 20.29 -5.38 -22.32
N GLN A 183 20.62 -4.53 -23.30
CA GLN A 183 20.74 -3.07 -23.10
C GLN A 183 19.51 -2.29 -23.61
N PHE A 184 18.59 -2.96 -24.29
CA PHE A 184 17.46 -2.32 -24.96
C PHE A 184 16.14 -2.97 -24.51
N GLN A 185 15.32 -2.19 -23.79
CA GLN A 185 14.01 -2.63 -23.31
C GLN A 185 13.12 -3.21 -24.44
N GLN A 186 13.09 -2.56 -25.61
CA GLN A 186 12.30 -3.05 -26.73
C GLN A 186 12.73 -4.46 -27.22
N ARG A 187 14.05 -4.77 -27.21
CA ARG A 187 14.53 -6.11 -27.52
C ARG A 187 14.11 -7.11 -26.43
N PHE A 188 14.20 -6.70 -25.17
CA PHE A 188 13.74 -7.52 -24.06
C PHE A 188 12.27 -7.87 -24.22
N GLU A 189 11.42 -6.88 -24.38
CA GLU A 189 9.97 -7.00 -24.53
C GLU A 189 9.59 -7.91 -25.71
N ASN A 190 10.13 -7.66 -26.90
CA ASN A 190 9.71 -8.31 -28.13
C ASN A 190 10.35 -9.69 -28.36
N SER A 191 11.44 -10.03 -27.67
CA SER A 191 12.18 -11.24 -27.95
C SER A 191 12.52 -12.08 -26.73
N LEU A 192 13.07 -11.49 -25.66
CA LEU A 192 13.58 -12.26 -24.53
C LEU A 192 12.48 -12.61 -23.52
N LEU A 193 11.60 -11.67 -23.22
CA LEU A 193 10.50 -11.88 -22.27
C LEU A 193 9.53 -12.99 -22.72
N PRO A 194 9.09 -13.06 -24.00
CA PRO A 194 8.31 -14.21 -24.47
C PRO A 194 9.01 -15.55 -24.29
N GLN A 195 10.33 -15.59 -24.51
CA GLN A 195 11.11 -16.84 -24.33
C GLN A 195 11.27 -17.19 -22.84
N LEU A 196 11.42 -16.22 -21.95
CA LEU A 196 11.43 -16.46 -20.50
C LEU A 196 10.08 -16.99 -20.01
N ILE A 197 8.97 -16.46 -20.52
CA ILE A 197 7.62 -16.95 -20.22
C ILE A 197 7.44 -18.39 -20.73
N GLU A 198 7.88 -18.69 -21.97
CA GLU A 198 7.84 -20.04 -22.53
C GLU A 198 8.68 -21.01 -21.69
N LEU A 199 9.91 -20.63 -21.33
CA LEU A 199 10.79 -21.42 -20.47
C LEU A 199 10.14 -21.72 -19.13
N TYR A 200 9.59 -20.71 -18.47
CA TYR A 200 8.86 -20.87 -17.20
C TYR A 200 7.68 -21.85 -17.32
N GLN A 201 6.97 -21.84 -18.45
CA GLN A 201 5.81 -22.70 -18.66
C GLN A 201 6.17 -24.14 -19.01
N THR A 202 7.28 -24.34 -19.71
CA THR A 202 7.64 -25.66 -20.29
C THR A 202 8.71 -26.39 -19.51
N ASN A 203 9.66 -25.69 -18.91
CA ASN A 203 10.79 -26.25 -18.18
C ASN A 203 11.18 -25.41 -16.96
N PRO A 204 10.28 -25.21 -15.98
CA PRO A 204 10.54 -24.37 -14.79
C PRO A 204 11.75 -24.85 -13.99
N GLU A 205 12.03 -26.17 -13.98
CA GLU A 205 13.18 -26.77 -13.31
C GLU A 205 14.51 -26.22 -13.80
N GLN A 206 14.61 -25.79 -15.06
CA GLN A 206 15.83 -25.18 -15.59
C GLN A 206 16.07 -23.79 -15.01
N ILE A 207 15.01 -23.05 -14.66
CA ILE A 207 15.10 -21.78 -13.94
C ILE A 207 15.55 -22.02 -12.51
N GLU A 208 15.00 -23.04 -11.84
CA GLU A 208 15.41 -23.42 -10.49
C GLU A 208 16.89 -23.84 -10.43
N LEU A 209 17.34 -24.67 -11.41
CA LEU A 209 18.75 -25.05 -11.53
C LEU A 209 19.68 -23.85 -11.75
N ALA A 210 19.24 -22.85 -12.55
CA ALA A 210 20.02 -21.68 -12.88
C ALA A 210 20.08 -20.65 -11.75
N LEU A 211 19.00 -20.48 -10.97
CA LEU A 211 18.83 -19.36 -10.07
C LEU A 211 18.73 -19.79 -8.58
N GLY A 212 18.56 -21.09 -8.30
CA GLY A 212 18.35 -21.55 -6.92
C GLY A 212 17.20 -20.83 -6.23
N ASP A 213 17.42 -20.35 -5.02
CA ASP A 213 16.41 -19.63 -4.23
C ASP A 213 15.89 -18.34 -4.89
N GLN A 214 16.61 -17.80 -5.87
CA GLN A 214 16.19 -16.60 -6.62
C GLN A 214 15.11 -16.92 -7.69
N ALA A 215 14.92 -18.19 -8.05
CA ALA A 215 13.95 -18.61 -9.06
C ALA A 215 12.53 -18.16 -8.75
N ILE A 216 12.12 -18.21 -7.48
CA ILE A 216 10.79 -17.78 -7.03
C ILE A 216 10.50 -16.30 -7.35
N HIS A 217 11.51 -15.45 -7.35
CA HIS A 217 11.34 -14.03 -7.68
C HIS A 217 11.08 -13.82 -9.16
N LEU A 218 11.80 -14.55 -10.03
CA LEU A 218 11.56 -14.51 -11.47
C LEU A 218 10.17 -15.08 -11.81
N GLU A 219 9.79 -16.19 -11.20
CA GLU A 219 8.45 -16.78 -11.34
C GLU A 219 7.34 -15.77 -11.05
N ARG A 220 7.41 -15.09 -9.91
CA ARG A 220 6.41 -14.08 -9.51
C ARG A 220 6.30 -12.94 -10.49
N VAL A 221 7.42 -12.47 -11.00
CA VAL A 221 7.42 -11.40 -12.00
C VAL A 221 6.79 -11.85 -13.31
N LEU A 222 7.15 -13.04 -13.80
CA LEU A 222 6.57 -13.59 -15.04
C LEU A 222 5.07 -13.88 -14.89
N GLN A 223 4.66 -14.38 -13.73
CA GLN A 223 3.23 -14.58 -13.41
C GLN A 223 2.48 -13.25 -13.35
N GLY A 224 3.00 -12.24 -12.62
CA GLY A 224 2.41 -10.92 -12.52
C GLY A 224 2.29 -10.22 -13.88
N TRP A 225 3.30 -10.34 -14.73
CA TRP A 225 3.25 -9.83 -16.11
C TRP A 225 2.14 -10.51 -16.93
N ARG A 226 2.01 -11.82 -16.86
CA ARG A 226 0.93 -12.54 -17.54
C ARG A 226 -0.45 -12.12 -17.03
N GLN A 227 -0.60 -11.92 -15.72
CA GLN A 227 -1.84 -11.40 -15.14
C GLN A 227 -2.16 -10.00 -15.68
N GLY A 228 -1.14 -9.13 -15.79
CA GLY A 228 -1.31 -7.81 -16.41
C GLY A 228 -1.78 -7.89 -17.85
N GLN A 229 -1.13 -8.72 -18.68
CA GLN A 229 -1.52 -8.90 -20.08
C GLN A 229 -2.94 -9.46 -20.24
N GLU A 230 -3.37 -10.40 -19.40
CA GLU A 230 -4.74 -10.93 -19.44
C GLU A 230 -5.76 -9.87 -18.99
N CYS A 231 -5.44 -9.09 -17.96
CA CYS A 231 -6.28 -7.96 -17.54
C CYS A 231 -6.48 -6.95 -18.67
N TYR A 232 -5.42 -6.53 -19.36
CA TYR A 232 -5.52 -5.64 -20.52
C TYR A 232 -6.34 -6.22 -21.67
N LYS A 233 -6.17 -7.50 -21.94
CA LYS A 233 -6.96 -8.21 -22.98
C LYS A 233 -8.45 -8.24 -22.62
N LEU A 234 -8.80 -8.48 -21.36
CA LEU A 234 -10.19 -8.44 -20.89
C LEU A 234 -10.80 -7.04 -20.97
N ASN A 235 -9.99 -6.01 -20.98
CA ASN A 235 -10.38 -4.60 -21.12
C ASN A 235 -10.26 -4.09 -22.56
N ASP A 236 -10.19 -4.95 -23.57
CA ASP A 236 -10.01 -4.60 -24.99
C ASP A 236 -8.80 -3.63 -25.21
N TYR A 237 -7.76 -3.79 -24.40
CA TYR A 237 -6.54 -2.95 -24.41
C TYR A 237 -6.79 -1.46 -24.19
N GLN A 238 -7.91 -1.10 -23.56
CA GLN A 238 -8.16 0.29 -23.14
C GLN A 238 -7.33 0.64 -21.90
N PRO A 239 -6.78 1.87 -21.81
CA PRO A 239 -5.95 2.27 -20.68
C PRO A 239 -6.74 2.43 -19.36
N ASP A 240 -8.02 2.80 -19.46
CA ASP A 240 -8.87 3.06 -18.29
C ASP A 240 -9.75 1.85 -18.02
N LEU A 241 -9.58 1.24 -16.84
CA LEU A 241 -10.43 0.13 -16.40
C LEU A 241 -11.78 0.65 -15.91
N GLN A 242 -12.87 0.05 -16.41
CA GLN A 242 -14.19 0.30 -15.85
C GLN A 242 -14.32 -0.41 -14.50
N LEU A 243 -14.91 0.25 -13.49
CA LEU A 243 -14.95 -0.25 -12.11
C LEU A 243 -15.79 -1.52 -11.89
N ASP A 244 -16.60 -1.90 -12.85
CA ASP A 244 -17.49 -3.07 -12.82
C ASP A 244 -17.20 -4.11 -13.92
N GLY A 245 -16.14 -3.90 -14.67
CA GLY A 245 -15.76 -4.76 -15.78
C GLY A 245 -15.10 -6.08 -15.37
N SER A 246 -15.07 -7.05 -16.30
CA SER A 246 -14.39 -8.33 -16.11
C SER A 246 -12.89 -8.19 -15.83
N ALA A 247 -12.26 -7.17 -16.40
CA ALA A 247 -10.85 -6.84 -16.15
C ALA A 247 -10.61 -6.43 -14.69
N VAL A 248 -11.51 -5.63 -14.12
CA VAL A 248 -11.44 -5.24 -12.69
C VAL A 248 -11.63 -6.46 -11.79
N ALA A 249 -12.65 -7.30 -12.06
CA ALA A 249 -12.85 -8.52 -11.29
C ALA A 249 -11.62 -9.43 -11.33
N TYR A 250 -11.01 -9.60 -12.50
CA TYR A 250 -9.77 -10.34 -12.66
C TYR A 250 -8.60 -9.75 -11.86
N ARG A 251 -8.44 -8.42 -11.86
CA ARG A 251 -7.41 -7.73 -11.07
C ARG A 251 -7.63 -7.90 -9.57
N GLU A 252 -8.88 -7.82 -9.08
CA GLU A 252 -9.20 -8.06 -7.67
C GLU A 252 -8.93 -9.52 -7.27
N ASP A 253 -9.18 -10.49 -8.16
CA ASP A 253 -8.80 -11.90 -7.97
C ASP A 253 -7.28 -12.06 -7.84
N ALA A 254 -6.52 -11.40 -8.70
CA ALA A 254 -5.05 -11.43 -8.66
C ALA A 254 -4.50 -10.80 -7.38
N LEU A 255 -5.01 -9.62 -6.99
CA LEU A 255 -4.63 -8.93 -5.74
C LEU A 255 -4.87 -9.82 -4.51
N TYR A 256 -6.06 -10.43 -4.43
CA TYR A 256 -6.40 -11.32 -3.32
C TYR A 256 -5.47 -12.54 -3.27
N ALA A 257 -5.21 -13.19 -4.40
CA ALA A 257 -4.35 -14.35 -4.48
C ALA A 257 -2.88 -14.02 -4.14
N ASN A 258 -2.38 -12.87 -4.64
CA ASN A 258 -1.02 -12.41 -4.36
C ASN A 258 -0.84 -12.06 -2.88
N LEU A 259 -1.80 -11.34 -2.28
CA LEU A 259 -1.74 -11.04 -0.85
C LEU A 259 -1.82 -12.28 0.02
N ARG A 260 -2.73 -13.21 -0.31
CA ARG A 260 -2.86 -14.48 0.41
C ARG A 260 -1.55 -15.26 0.40
N ARG A 261 -0.88 -15.34 -0.75
CA ARG A 261 0.45 -15.99 -0.86
C ARG A 261 1.49 -15.31 0.04
N VAL A 262 1.58 -13.98 0.01
CA VAL A 262 2.51 -13.20 0.86
C VAL A 262 2.23 -13.45 2.34
N TYR A 263 0.95 -13.54 2.71
CA TYR A 263 0.53 -13.85 4.07
C TYR A 263 0.90 -15.30 4.48
N GLU A 264 0.63 -16.27 3.62
CA GLU A 264 0.95 -17.69 3.89
C GLU A 264 2.46 -17.94 4.03
N GLU A 265 3.29 -17.16 3.37
CA GLU A 265 4.76 -17.20 3.51
C GLU A 265 5.25 -16.64 4.85
N ASN A 266 4.55 -15.67 5.42
CA ASN A 266 4.87 -15.13 6.74
C ASN A 266 3.61 -14.82 7.56
N PRO A 267 2.91 -15.86 8.07
CA PRO A 267 1.61 -15.69 8.73
C PRO A 267 1.69 -15.00 10.10
N THR A 268 2.90 -14.75 10.61
CA THR A 268 3.13 -14.04 11.88
C THR A 268 3.46 -12.56 11.69
N ALA A 269 3.81 -12.14 10.49
CA ALA A 269 4.08 -10.75 10.18
C ALA A 269 2.82 -9.88 10.30
N LYS A 270 3.04 -8.59 10.51
CA LYS A 270 1.99 -7.57 10.40
C LYS A 270 2.22 -6.71 9.17
N TYR A 271 1.13 -6.41 8.50
CA TYR A 271 1.10 -5.80 7.18
C TYR A 271 0.40 -4.45 7.22
N PHE A 272 0.85 -3.53 6.40
CA PHE A 272 0.12 -2.30 6.06
C PHE A 272 0.08 -2.14 4.56
N GLY A 273 -1.09 -1.80 4.00
CA GLY A 273 -1.29 -1.50 2.58
C GLY A 273 -2.03 -0.18 2.41
N SER A 274 -1.60 0.62 1.42
CA SER A 274 -2.32 1.79 0.95
C SER A 274 -2.68 1.58 -0.51
N PHE A 275 -3.98 1.60 -0.80
CA PHE A 275 -4.55 1.27 -2.11
C PHE A 275 -5.66 2.26 -2.45
N GLY A 276 -5.96 2.39 -3.74
CA GLY A 276 -7.08 3.22 -4.19
C GLY A 276 -8.36 2.92 -3.41
N ALA A 277 -8.99 3.96 -2.86
CA ALA A 277 -10.13 3.84 -1.96
C ALA A 277 -11.33 3.07 -2.55
N ALA A 278 -11.43 3.04 -3.89
CA ALA A 278 -12.46 2.27 -4.57
C ALA A 278 -12.51 0.78 -4.19
N ARG A 279 -11.39 0.21 -3.75
CA ARG A 279 -11.25 -1.22 -3.40
C ARG A 279 -11.03 -1.48 -1.92
N VAL A 280 -10.85 -0.44 -1.10
CA VAL A 280 -10.57 -0.58 0.34
C VAL A 280 -11.88 -0.46 1.11
N GLN A 281 -12.58 -1.56 1.26
CA GLN A 281 -13.86 -1.66 1.98
C GLN A 281 -14.04 -3.06 2.59
N MET A 282 -14.74 -3.17 3.72
CA MET A 282 -14.97 -4.44 4.43
C MET A 282 -16.11 -5.27 3.83
N GLU A 283 -17.19 -4.64 3.41
CA GLU A 283 -18.35 -5.32 2.81
C GLU A 283 -18.53 -4.91 1.35
N ASN A 284 -19.20 -5.78 0.60
CA ASN A 284 -19.62 -5.45 -0.75
C ASN A 284 -20.64 -4.32 -0.68
N TYR A 285 -20.27 -3.20 -1.24
CA TYR A 285 -21.16 -2.06 -1.35
C TYR A 285 -22.17 -2.31 -2.48
N VAL A 286 -23.46 -2.24 -2.16
CA VAL A 286 -24.49 -2.25 -3.22
C VAL A 286 -24.35 -0.93 -3.97
N GLN A 287 -23.85 -1.01 -5.19
CA GLN A 287 -23.60 0.16 -6.05
C GLN A 287 -24.87 1.00 -6.16
N LYS A 288 -24.85 2.18 -5.53
CA LYS A 288 -25.76 3.26 -5.88
C LYS A 288 -25.24 3.90 -7.16
N GLU A 289 -26.14 4.43 -7.98
CA GLU A 289 -25.76 5.18 -9.17
C GLU A 289 -24.77 6.30 -8.78
N GLY A 290 -23.57 6.29 -9.38
CA GLY A 290 -22.49 7.23 -9.07
C GLY A 290 -21.47 6.76 -8.03
N SER A 291 -21.58 5.55 -7.46
CA SER A 291 -20.55 5.01 -6.57
C SER A 291 -19.26 4.72 -7.33
N SER A 292 -18.13 5.10 -6.74
CA SER A 292 -16.78 4.79 -7.25
C SER A 292 -16.20 3.50 -6.66
N ARG A 293 -16.97 2.71 -5.90
CA ARG A 293 -16.46 1.53 -5.20
C ARG A 293 -16.55 0.27 -6.05
N ILE A 294 -15.59 -0.63 -5.85
CA ILE A 294 -15.48 -1.90 -6.57
C ILE A 294 -16.20 -3.00 -5.77
N ASN A 295 -17.20 -3.63 -6.38
CA ASN A 295 -17.84 -4.79 -5.78
C ASN A 295 -16.89 -5.98 -5.69
N ASN A 296 -16.98 -6.73 -4.58
CA ASN A 296 -16.16 -7.91 -4.33
C ASN A 296 -14.66 -7.62 -4.43
N SER A 297 -14.24 -6.47 -3.89
CA SER A 297 -12.84 -6.07 -3.84
C SER A 297 -12.01 -7.08 -3.03
N PHE A 298 -10.69 -7.11 -3.26
CA PHE A 298 -9.83 -8.00 -2.51
C PHE A 298 -9.87 -7.73 -0.99
N VAL A 299 -10.08 -6.47 -0.57
CA VAL A 299 -10.22 -6.11 0.84
C VAL A 299 -11.52 -6.64 1.43
N SER A 300 -12.65 -6.52 0.71
CA SER A 300 -13.93 -7.06 1.19
C SER A 300 -13.91 -8.58 1.33
N ARG A 301 -13.17 -9.27 0.47
CA ARG A 301 -12.95 -10.72 0.61
C ARG A 301 -12.10 -11.08 1.83
N MET A 302 -11.11 -10.25 2.17
CA MET A 302 -10.33 -10.43 3.39
C MET A 302 -11.15 -10.20 4.66
N ALA A 303 -12.10 -9.30 4.59
CA ALA A 303 -13.02 -9.01 5.69
C ALA A 303 -14.14 -10.06 5.85
N GLY A 304 -14.41 -10.84 4.81
CA GLY A 304 -15.47 -11.83 4.78
C GLY A 304 -15.29 -12.97 5.79
N GLU A 305 -16.40 -13.60 6.15
CA GLU A 305 -16.41 -14.82 6.96
C GLU A 305 -15.57 -15.91 6.29
N ASN A 306 -14.79 -16.65 7.09
CA ASN A 306 -13.85 -17.67 6.62
C ASN A 306 -12.68 -17.16 5.78
N SER A 307 -12.37 -15.86 5.85
CA SER A 307 -11.13 -15.35 5.28
C SER A 307 -9.91 -15.89 6.03
N PHE A 308 -8.75 -15.87 5.38
CA PHE A 308 -7.49 -16.29 6.03
C PHE A 308 -7.05 -15.35 7.18
N LEU A 309 -7.66 -14.15 7.30
CA LEU A 309 -7.33 -13.17 8.34
C LEU A 309 -8.12 -13.35 9.63
N ASP A 310 -9.26 -14.05 9.61
CA ASP A 310 -10.08 -14.33 10.80
C ASP A 310 -10.32 -13.08 11.68
N GLY A 311 -10.82 -12.00 11.06
CA GLY A 311 -11.15 -10.74 11.76
C GLY A 311 -9.94 -9.87 12.15
N LYS A 312 -8.71 -10.23 11.77
CA LYS A 312 -7.49 -9.47 12.07
C LYS A 312 -7.19 -8.38 11.03
N LEU A 313 -8.22 -7.73 10.53
CA LEU A 313 -8.16 -6.66 9.55
C LEU A 313 -8.67 -5.35 10.13
N THR A 314 -7.93 -4.26 9.94
CA THR A 314 -8.39 -2.90 10.20
C THR A 314 -8.40 -2.13 8.88
N VAL A 315 -9.54 -1.55 8.54
CA VAL A 315 -9.75 -0.74 7.34
C VAL A 315 -9.97 0.72 7.74
N ILE A 316 -9.22 1.60 7.08
CA ILE A 316 -9.34 3.05 7.18
C ILE A 316 -9.75 3.57 5.81
N ASP A 317 -10.96 4.10 5.69
CA ASP A 317 -11.45 4.66 4.44
C ASP A 317 -11.03 6.11 4.28
N GLY A 318 -10.27 6.41 3.23
CA GLY A 318 -9.84 7.76 2.88
C GLY A 318 -10.65 8.40 1.74
N ALA A 319 -11.69 7.74 1.22
CA ALA A 319 -12.46 8.23 0.07
C ALA A 319 -13.37 9.42 0.38
N ILE A 320 -13.43 9.86 1.63
CA ILE A 320 -14.35 10.92 2.02
C ILE A 320 -13.74 12.28 1.68
N THR A 321 -13.94 12.67 0.45
CA THR A 321 -13.75 14.04 0.01
C THR A 321 -15.10 14.63 -0.29
N HIS A 322 -15.63 15.48 0.60
CA HIS A 322 -16.79 16.29 0.28
C HIS A 322 -16.38 17.72 0.09
N GLU A 323 -16.84 18.29 -1.02
CA GLU A 323 -16.88 19.74 -1.16
C GLU A 323 -17.81 20.29 -0.09
N ILE A 324 -17.23 20.86 0.95
CA ILE A 324 -17.98 21.67 1.91
C ILE A 324 -18.25 22.99 1.19
N GLY A 325 -19.49 23.20 0.78
CA GLY A 325 -19.91 24.51 0.29
C GLY A 325 -19.62 25.58 1.34
N GLU A 326 -19.00 26.67 0.89
CA GLU A 326 -18.81 27.97 1.57
C GLU A 326 -18.82 27.93 3.11
N LEU A 327 -17.78 27.38 3.72
CA LEU A 327 -17.38 27.70 5.08
C LEU A 327 -16.33 28.80 4.94
N GLY A 328 -16.58 29.94 5.62
CA GLY A 328 -15.72 31.10 5.57
C GLY A 328 -14.26 30.79 5.87
N GLU A 329 -13.37 31.72 5.52
CA GLU A 329 -11.93 31.72 5.72
C GLU A 329 -11.52 31.17 7.11
N ALA A 330 -11.50 29.84 7.25
CA ALA A 330 -11.03 29.16 8.44
C ALA A 330 -9.87 28.26 8.05
N ASP A 331 -8.77 28.60 8.63
CA ASP A 331 -7.52 27.87 8.84
C ASP A 331 -7.33 26.51 8.19
N ALA A 332 -6.22 26.42 7.46
CA ALA A 332 -5.40 25.25 7.09
C ALA A 332 -6.03 23.85 7.20
N ASN A 333 -5.95 23.10 6.12
CA ASN A 333 -6.16 21.65 5.93
C ASN A 333 -6.23 20.84 7.25
N ARG A 334 -7.41 20.75 7.85
CA ARG A 334 -7.63 19.89 9.01
C ARG A 334 -7.89 18.48 8.51
N VAL A 335 -7.19 17.52 9.11
CA VAL A 335 -7.38 16.10 8.84
C VAL A 335 -7.89 15.43 10.11
N ILE A 336 -9.04 14.79 10.00
CA ILE A 336 -9.72 14.17 11.15
C ILE A 336 -9.89 12.69 10.87
N LEU A 337 -9.45 11.87 11.84
CA LEU A 337 -9.69 10.43 11.83
C LEU A 337 -10.89 10.11 12.72
N TYR A 338 -11.90 9.45 12.16
CA TYR A 338 -13.13 9.05 12.84
C TYR A 338 -13.12 7.54 13.11
N ASN A 339 -13.65 7.14 14.27
CA ASN A 339 -14.07 5.77 14.52
C ASN A 339 -15.55 5.63 14.10
N THR A 340 -15.82 4.85 13.07
CA THR A 340 -17.14 4.77 12.44
C THR A 340 -18.22 4.18 13.38
N ALA A 341 -17.86 3.25 14.26
CA ALA A 341 -18.78 2.66 15.23
C ALA A 341 -19.17 3.61 16.36
N LEU A 342 -18.28 4.54 16.72
CA LEU A 342 -18.49 5.49 17.84
C LEU A 342 -19.03 6.85 17.39
N ALA A 343 -18.75 7.23 16.16
CA ALA A 343 -19.21 8.49 15.59
C ALA A 343 -20.68 8.36 15.17
N LYS A 344 -21.59 8.64 16.10
CA LYS A 344 -23.02 8.80 15.77
C LYS A 344 -23.19 10.00 14.84
N ASN A 345 -23.27 9.78 13.54
CA ASN A 345 -23.20 10.79 12.48
C ASN A 345 -21.83 11.50 12.46
N PRO A 346 -20.77 10.86 11.95
CA PRO A 346 -19.53 11.55 11.67
C PRO A 346 -19.81 12.69 10.69
N GLY A 347 -19.86 13.92 11.12
CA GLY A 347 -20.30 15.10 10.34
C GLY A 347 -21.39 15.93 11.00
N SER A 348 -22.04 15.45 12.07
CA SER A 348 -23.04 16.24 12.78
C SER A 348 -22.43 17.38 13.59
N GLU A 349 -21.15 17.32 13.96
CA GLU A 349 -20.45 18.44 14.59
C GLU A 349 -20.17 19.59 13.62
N SER A 350 -20.03 19.29 12.32
CA SER A 350 -20.01 20.26 11.22
C SER A 350 -21.35 20.37 10.47
N GLY A 351 -22.38 19.64 10.90
CA GLY A 351 -23.79 19.80 10.56
C GLY A 351 -24.22 19.49 9.11
N LYS A 352 -23.31 19.17 8.18
CA LYS A 352 -23.65 19.03 6.75
C LYS A 352 -22.97 17.88 5.99
N PHE A 353 -22.09 17.12 6.61
CA PHE A 353 -21.16 16.25 5.89
C PHE A 353 -21.73 14.97 5.27
N TYR A 354 -22.76 14.40 5.88
CA TYR A 354 -23.18 13.03 5.53
C TYR A 354 -24.57 12.89 4.94
N ALA A 355 -25.36 13.98 4.90
CA ALA A 355 -26.74 13.88 4.48
C ALA A 355 -26.93 13.60 2.98
N GLU A 356 -25.90 13.89 2.15
CA GLU A 356 -26.04 13.88 0.70
C GLU A 356 -24.99 13.02 -0.03
N ALA A 357 -24.03 12.40 0.67
CA ALA A 357 -23.02 11.60 0.00
C ALA A 357 -23.48 10.17 -0.26
N PRO A 358 -23.39 9.70 -1.52
CA PRO A 358 -23.74 8.33 -1.85
C PRO A 358 -22.81 7.28 -1.21
N ASP A 359 -21.63 7.68 -0.77
CA ASP A 359 -20.57 6.82 -0.26
C ASP A 359 -20.24 7.09 1.21
N THR A 360 -21.22 7.39 2.04
CA THR A 360 -21.00 7.58 3.49
C THR A 360 -20.39 6.30 4.07
N PRO A 361 -19.17 6.33 4.67
CA PRO A 361 -18.65 5.15 5.33
C PRO A 361 -19.48 4.88 6.57
N ASP A 362 -19.94 3.68 6.69
CA ASP A 362 -20.50 3.12 7.90
C ASP A 362 -19.54 2.08 8.50
N GLU A 363 -19.86 1.57 9.68
CA GLU A 363 -19.08 0.53 10.34
C GLU A 363 -18.90 -0.77 9.51
N LYS A 364 -19.74 -0.94 8.46
CA LYS A 364 -19.69 -2.09 7.56
C LYS A 364 -18.68 -1.88 6.43
N ILE A 365 -18.38 -0.63 6.10
CA ILE A 365 -17.41 -0.30 5.05
C ILE A 365 -16.00 -0.24 5.63
N ALA A 366 -15.82 0.43 6.77
CA ALA A 366 -14.53 0.59 7.41
C ALA A 366 -14.65 0.82 8.91
N GLN A 367 -13.67 0.40 9.71
CA GLN A 367 -13.63 0.71 11.14
C GLN A 367 -13.27 2.17 11.40
N TYR A 368 -12.54 2.79 10.49
CA TYR A 368 -12.14 4.19 10.58
C TYR A 368 -12.35 4.90 9.26
N ALA A 369 -12.61 6.19 9.34
CA ALA A 369 -12.75 7.05 8.20
C ALA A 369 -11.86 8.29 8.34
N LEU A 370 -11.19 8.68 7.26
CA LEU A 370 -10.34 9.85 7.18
C LEU A 370 -11.08 10.96 6.46
N LEU A 371 -11.25 12.09 7.12
CA LEU A 371 -11.89 13.28 6.58
C LEU A 371 -10.87 14.39 6.40
N PHE A 372 -10.83 14.98 5.22
CA PHE A 372 -10.12 16.22 4.94
C PHE A 372 -11.15 17.36 4.93
N GLU A 373 -11.05 18.30 5.86
CA GLU A 373 -11.80 19.55 5.80
C GLU A 373 -11.15 20.40 4.70
N HIS A 374 -11.94 20.88 3.74
CA HIS A 374 -11.51 21.62 2.55
C HIS A 374 -10.73 20.77 1.49
N PRO A 375 -11.33 19.71 0.95
CA PRO A 375 -10.68 18.83 -0.03
C PRO A 375 -10.30 19.56 -1.34
N SER A 376 -10.90 20.68 -1.66
CA SER A 376 -10.49 21.54 -2.78
C SER A 376 -9.09 22.13 -2.62
N GLN A 377 -8.55 22.15 -1.41
CA GLN A 377 -7.19 22.59 -1.07
C GLN A 377 -6.19 21.43 -0.98
N VAL A 378 -6.65 20.18 -1.11
CA VAL A 378 -5.73 19.04 -1.12
C VAL A 378 -4.83 19.13 -2.32
N THR A 379 -3.54 19.25 -2.08
CA THR A 379 -2.52 19.50 -3.10
C THR A 379 -2.31 18.26 -3.96
N ALA A 380 -2.32 18.41 -5.28
CA ALA A 380 -1.87 17.35 -6.17
C ALA A 380 -0.37 17.12 -5.96
N SER A 381 0.04 15.85 -5.75
CA SER A 381 1.46 15.53 -5.69
C SER A 381 2.11 15.81 -7.05
N GLU A 382 3.24 16.49 -7.04
CA GLU A 382 4.05 16.66 -8.24
C GLU A 382 4.75 15.34 -8.54
N GLU A 383 4.30 14.65 -9.56
CA GLU A 383 5.01 13.52 -10.13
C GLU A 383 6.17 14.05 -10.97
N GLN A 384 7.37 13.87 -10.52
CA GLN A 384 8.57 14.24 -11.25
C GLN A 384 9.49 13.02 -11.39
N PRO A 385 9.32 12.23 -12.49
CA PRO A 385 10.21 11.11 -12.74
C PRO A 385 11.68 11.56 -12.72
N GLY A 386 12.50 10.96 -11.90
CA GLY A 386 13.94 11.15 -11.87
C GLY A 386 14.45 12.50 -11.38
N ARG A 387 13.62 13.49 -11.02
CA ARG A 387 14.09 14.81 -10.58
C ARG A 387 14.61 14.84 -9.16
N TYR A 388 13.99 14.10 -8.25
CA TYR A 388 14.42 14.07 -6.84
C TYR A 388 15.80 13.43 -6.67
N TRP A 389 16.13 12.46 -7.51
CA TRP A 389 17.41 11.76 -7.51
C TRP A 389 18.56 12.62 -8.05
N LYS A 390 18.32 13.44 -9.08
CA LYS A 390 19.33 14.34 -9.65
C LYS A 390 19.77 15.42 -8.68
N ASN A 391 18.84 15.98 -7.90
CA ASN A 391 19.13 17.03 -6.92
C ASN A 391 19.89 16.54 -5.68
N TYR A 392 19.90 15.23 -5.41
CA TYR A 392 20.65 14.63 -4.29
C TYR A 392 22.07 14.21 -4.63
N LYS A 393 22.41 14.08 -5.91
CA LYS A 393 23.81 13.86 -6.34
C LYS A 393 24.69 15.10 -6.19
N GLU A 394 24.10 16.28 -6.03
CA GLU A 394 24.80 17.57 -5.94
C GLU A 394 24.96 18.12 -4.51
N LYS A 395 24.54 17.37 -3.49
CA LYS A 395 24.74 17.68 -2.08
C LYS A 395 25.51 16.55 -1.37
#